data_41832fe1afc96c07735bd77013827f40
#
_entry.id   41832fe1afc96c07735bd77013827f40
#
_cell.length_a   1.000
_cell.length_b   1.000
_cell.length_c   1.000
_cell.angle_alpha   90.00
_cell.angle_beta   90.00
_cell.angle_gamma   90.00
#
_symmetry.space_group_name_H-M   'P 1'
#
loop_
_entity.id
_entity.type
_entity.pdbx_description
1 polymer ?
#
loop_
_entity_poly.entity_id
_entity_poly.type
_entity_poly.pdbx_seq_one_letter_code
_entity_poly.pdbx_strand_id
1 'polypeptide(L)'
;AGSGTRTVAFEPCRGDVVGAKTAETVITLANPATAVTLSAESLNLEVGGKANLTATVTPENSTDTLVWSVSPSGIVSISGGSVSALAAGNATITATAGSASATCAVTVTAVTPTLLYELPAETTFTNTTDGIIDTGVRLFQDVSTKPAYTILFDVTCSQNLTPNPSAGETCVLFHCLEESSPWPGLVGHAAGTDVSFQINMYSSSKTITPFCKGKRIRCALVLDGENWYFASDRYPTETDYNKPSLIGGYKTAVAKSLLIGGYQKSDGTHGRFFDGTLHSFKVLRGAYTMAECQEWVNNEE
;
A
#
# COMPACT_ATOMS: atom_id res chain seq x y z
N ALA A 1 40.13 -26.37 11.58
CA ALA A 1 40.89 -25.88 10.42
C ALA A 1 40.50 -24.43 10.20
N GLY A 2 41.47 -23.51 10.25
CA GLY A 2 41.19 -22.08 10.07
C GLY A 2 40.92 -21.79 8.61
N SER A 3 39.87 -20.99 8.35
CA SER A 3 39.66 -20.38 7.05
C SER A 3 40.62 -19.21 6.86
N GLY A 4 41.01 -18.95 5.66
CA GLY A 4 41.83 -17.80 5.34
C GLY A 4 42.37 -17.85 3.92
N THR A 5 42.82 -16.69 3.47
CA THR A 5 43.55 -16.58 2.23
C THR A 5 45.03 -16.92 2.50
N ARG A 6 45.61 -17.89 1.79
CA ARG A 6 47.01 -18.21 1.82
C ARG A 6 47.64 -17.93 0.47
N THR A 7 48.73 -17.24 0.48
CA THR A 7 49.56 -17.03 -0.70
C THR A 7 50.57 -18.15 -0.78
N VAL A 8 50.59 -18.88 -1.89
CA VAL A 8 51.58 -19.92 -2.16
C VAL A 8 52.43 -19.47 -3.34
N ALA A 9 53.70 -19.33 -3.12
CA ALA A 9 54.67 -19.06 -4.18
C ALA A 9 55.39 -20.36 -4.50
N PHE A 10 55.49 -20.71 -5.78
CA PHE A 10 56.28 -21.84 -6.27
C PHE A 10 57.60 -21.33 -6.82
N GLU A 11 58.67 -21.85 -6.31
CA GLU A 11 60.00 -21.61 -6.88
C GLU A 11 60.38 -22.86 -7.71
N PRO A 12 60.54 -22.73 -9.05
CA PRO A 12 60.97 -23.85 -9.83
C PRO A 12 62.43 -24.11 -9.55
N CYS A 13 62.76 -25.34 -9.07
CA CYS A 13 64.12 -25.82 -8.86
C CYS A 13 64.48 -26.78 -9.96
N ARG A 14 65.59 -26.54 -10.63
CA ARG A 14 66.17 -27.45 -11.57
C ARG A 14 67.66 -27.71 -11.14
N GLY A 15 67.88 -28.78 -10.39
CA GLY A 15 69.18 -29.05 -9.77
C GLY A 15 69.46 -28.02 -8.65
N ASP A 16 70.66 -27.54 -8.56
CA ASP A 16 71.07 -26.55 -7.53
C ASP A 16 70.80 -25.09 -7.93
N VAL A 17 70.04 -24.85 -9.02
CA VAL A 17 69.73 -23.51 -9.50
C VAL A 17 68.27 -23.17 -9.12
N VAL A 18 68.13 -22.24 -8.22
CA VAL A 18 66.80 -21.66 -7.90
C VAL A 18 66.42 -20.71 -9.03
N GLY A 19 65.35 -21.03 -9.76
CA GLY A 19 64.81 -20.15 -10.80
C GLY A 19 64.13 -18.90 -10.23
N ALA A 20 63.81 -17.94 -11.10
CA ALA A 20 63.03 -16.75 -10.69
C ALA A 20 61.68 -17.15 -10.12
N LYS A 21 61.28 -16.50 -9.04
CA LYS A 21 59.99 -16.69 -8.36
C LYS A 21 58.84 -16.58 -9.38
N THR A 22 58.04 -17.61 -9.49
CA THR A 22 56.85 -17.58 -10.36
C THR A 22 55.76 -16.71 -9.73
N ALA A 23 54.74 -16.38 -10.50
CA ALA A 23 53.64 -15.55 -10.02
C ALA A 23 53.01 -16.15 -8.75
N GLU A 24 52.73 -15.28 -7.79
CA GLU A 24 52.02 -15.67 -6.56
C GLU A 24 50.58 -16.04 -6.90
N THR A 25 50.15 -17.23 -6.47
CA THR A 25 48.77 -17.67 -6.59
C THR A 25 48.11 -17.57 -5.24
N VAL A 26 47.05 -16.79 -5.18
CA VAL A 26 46.22 -16.67 -3.97
C VAL A 26 45.24 -17.84 -3.94
N ILE A 27 45.38 -18.70 -2.95
CA ILE A 27 44.43 -19.80 -2.71
C ILE A 27 43.52 -19.40 -1.54
N THR A 28 42.25 -19.26 -1.83
CA THR A 28 41.23 -19.05 -0.78
C THR A 28 40.74 -20.40 -0.29
N LEU A 29 41.00 -20.72 0.98
CA LEU A 29 40.49 -21.94 1.60
C LEU A 29 39.00 -21.75 1.93
N ALA A 30 38.20 -22.66 1.41
CA ALA A 30 36.75 -22.68 1.76
C ALA A 30 36.60 -23.03 3.26
N ASN A 31 35.75 -22.27 3.92
CA ASN A 31 35.27 -22.52 5.28
C ASN A 31 33.77 -22.68 5.24
N PRO A 32 33.25 -23.90 4.99
CA PRO A 32 31.81 -24.08 4.77
C PRO A 32 31.00 -23.76 6.03
N ALA A 33 29.77 -23.34 5.82
CA ALA A 33 28.78 -23.21 6.87
C ALA A 33 28.42 -24.60 7.44
N THR A 34 28.41 -24.71 8.75
CA THR A 34 28.01 -25.92 9.48
C THR A 34 26.60 -25.81 10.06
N ALA A 35 26.11 -24.58 10.28
CA ALA A 35 24.76 -24.32 10.72
C ALA A 35 24.27 -22.93 10.27
N VAL A 36 22.96 -22.80 10.10
CA VAL A 36 22.24 -21.55 9.98
C VAL A 36 21.19 -21.51 11.10
N THR A 37 21.07 -20.39 11.79
CA THR A 37 20.03 -20.18 12.81
C THR A 37 19.25 -18.91 12.48
N LEU A 38 17.95 -18.92 12.74
CA LEU A 38 17.06 -17.76 12.51
C LEU A 38 16.66 -17.13 13.84
N SER A 39 16.39 -15.83 13.84
CA SER A 39 15.90 -15.09 15.01
C SER A 39 14.49 -15.51 15.44
N ALA A 40 13.73 -16.18 14.56
CA ALA A 40 12.42 -16.73 14.84
C ALA A 40 12.16 -17.98 14.00
N GLU A 41 11.48 -18.96 14.59
CA GLU A 41 11.03 -20.18 13.90
C GLU A 41 9.66 -20.02 13.26
N SER A 42 8.89 -19.02 13.69
CA SER A 42 7.58 -18.67 13.13
C SER A 42 7.32 -17.18 13.18
N LEU A 43 6.52 -16.68 12.24
CA LEU A 43 6.00 -15.33 12.15
C LEU A 43 4.50 -15.36 11.88
N ASN A 44 3.74 -14.53 12.60
CA ASN A 44 2.34 -14.28 12.32
C ASN A 44 2.21 -12.81 11.88
N LEU A 45 1.71 -12.61 10.68
CA LEU A 45 1.55 -11.29 10.06
C LEU A 45 0.13 -11.15 9.54
N GLU A 46 -0.33 -9.92 9.43
CA GLU A 46 -1.50 -9.58 8.62
C GLU A 46 -1.04 -9.17 7.22
N VAL A 47 -1.90 -9.27 6.22
CA VAL A 47 -1.62 -8.77 4.87
C VAL A 47 -1.17 -7.31 4.94
N GLY A 48 -0.06 -6.95 4.27
CA GLY A 48 0.60 -5.66 4.36
C GLY A 48 1.56 -5.51 5.55
N GLY A 49 1.57 -6.46 6.50
CA GLY A 49 2.48 -6.47 7.64
C GLY A 49 3.93 -6.70 7.24
N LYS A 50 4.86 -6.20 8.06
CA LYS A 50 6.31 -6.33 7.85
C LYS A 50 6.97 -6.88 9.12
N ALA A 51 8.03 -7.65 8.93
CA ALA A 51 8.88 -8.15 10.01
C ALA A 51 10.34 -8.22 9.56
N ASN A 52 11.24 -8.29 10.52
CA ASN A 52 12.66 -8.55 10.26
C ASN A 52 13.02 -9.94 10.77
N LEU A 53 13.61 -10.75 9.91
CA LEU A 53 14.12 -12.07 10.21
C LEU A 53 15.62 -12.09 9.97
N THR A 54 16.40 -12.27 11.02
CA THR A 54 17.87 -12.34 10.91
C THR A 54 18.34 -13.77 10.87
N ALA A 55 19.37 -14.05 10.08
CA ALA A 55 20.03 -15.34 10.01
C ALA A 55 21.47 -15.21 10.48
N THR A 56 21.89 -16.14 11.32
CA THR A 56 23.29 -16.27 11.78
C THR A 56 23.89 -17.54 11.18
N VAL A 57 25.02 -17.39 10.51
CA VAL A 57 25.76 -18.51 9.91
C VAL A 57 26.92 -18.91 10.84
N THR A 58 27.08 -20.19 11.07
CA THR A 58 28.16 -20.74 11.87
C THR A 58 29.08 -21.61 10.99
N PRO A 59 30.39 -21.42 11.05
CA PRO A 59 31.12 -20.41 11.81
C PRO A 59 30.94 -19.01 11.19
N GLU A 60 31.12 -17.95 11.99
CA GLU A 60 30.94 -16.55 11.55
C GLU A 60 31.81 -16.15 10.35
N ASN A 61 32.98 -16.78 10.24
CA ASN A 61 33.90 -16.60 9.12
C ASN A 61 33.64 -17.60 7.98
N SER A 62 32.44 -18.13 7.84
CA SER A 62 32.07 -18.97 6.71
C SER A 62 32.27 -18.25 5.38
N THR A 63 32.69 -19.00 4.37
CA THR A 63 32.84 -18.51 2.98
C THR A 63 31.56 -18.69 2.16
N ASP A 64 30.56 -19.39 2.70
CA ASP A 64 29.31 -19.63 2.02
C ASP A 64 28.41 -18.40 2.07
N THR A 65 27.75 -18.10 0.95
CA THR A 65 26.82 -17.00 0.83
C THR A 65 25.46 -17.40 1.39
N LEU A 66 24.88 -16.53 2.22
CA LEU A 66 23.52 -16.70 2.71
C LEU A 66 22.50 -16.34 1.60
N VAL A 67 21.58 -17.27 1.31
CA VAL A 67 20.53 -17.12 0.31
C VAL A 67 19.18 -17.33 0.97
N TRP A 68 18.23 -16.43 0.67
CA TRP A 68 16.85 -16.53 1.13
C TRP A 68 15.95 -17.06 0.02
N SER A 69 15.00 -17.90 0.39
CA SER A 69 13.92 -18.38 -0.49
C SER A 69 12.61 -18.47 0.23
N VAL A 70 11.50 -18.47 -0.52
CA VAL A 70 10.12 -18.52 -0.02
C VAL A 70 9.33 -19.55 -0.82
N SER A 71 8.55 -20.37 -0.13
CA SER A 71 7.63 -21.32 -0.75
C SER A 71 6.34 -21.45 0.06
N PRO A 72 5.13 -21.37 -0.58
CA PRO A 72 4.90 -20.95 -1.96
C PRO A 72 5.20 -19.46 -2.17
N SER A 73 5.43 -19.05 -3.42
CA SER A 73 5.57 -17.65 -3.79
C SER A 73 4.24 -16.92 -3.70
N GLY A 74 4.28 -15.59 -3.50
CA GLY A 74 3.10 -14.74 -3.52
C GLY A 74 2.43 -14.52 -2.16
N ILE A 75 2.75 -15.28 -1.12
CA ILE A 75 2.24 -15.08 0.24
C ILE A 75 3.09 -14.06 0.99
N VAL A 76 4.40 -14.21 0.93
CA VAL A 76 5.37 -13.25 1.49
C VAL A 76 6.51 -13.01 0.51
N SER A 77 7.18 -11.88 0.67
CA SER A 77 8.49 -11.62 0.05
C SER A 77 9.55 -11.42 1.11
N ILE A 78 10.81 -11.74 0.79
CA ILE A 78 11.96 -11.49 1.66
C ILE A 78 13.10 -10.88 0.86
N SER A 79 13.73 -9.86 1.42
CA SER A 79 14.93 -9.24 0.86
C SER A 79 15.86 -8.81 1.99
N GLY A 80 17.06 -9.39 2.06
CA GLY A 80 18.04 -9.06 3.11
C GLY A 80 17.53 -9.28 4.54
N GLY A 81 16.56 -10.19 4.75
CA GLY A 81 15.91 -10.43 6.05
C GLY A 81 14.67 -9.58 6.31
N SER A 82 14.36 -8.59 5.49
CA SER A 82 13.10 -7.85 5.58
C SER A 82 11.98 -8.67 4.93
N VAL A 83 10.99 -9.06 5.72
CA VAL A 83 9.82 -9.85 5.31
C VAL A 83 8.63 -8.91 5.11
N SER A 84 7.90 -9.08 4.00
CA SER A 84 6.64 -8.36 3.72
C SER A 84 5.54 -9.35 3.39
N ALA A 85 4.41 -9.26 4.07
CA ALA A 85 3.22 -10.08 3.84
C ALA A 85 2.41 -9.52 2.66
N LEU A 86 2.20 -10.35 1.62
CA LEU A 86 1.58 -9.95 0.36
C LEU A 86 0.12 -10.43 0.26
N ALA A 87 -0.16 -11.65 0.69
CA ALA A 87 -1.47 -12.27 0.62
C ALA A 87 -1.69 -13.21 1.80
N ALA A 88 -2.95 -13.42 2.19
CA ALA A 88 -3.29 -14.37 3.25
C ALA A 88 -2.92 -15.80 2.84
N GLY A 89 -2.42 -16.58 3.79
CA GLY A 89 -2.00 -17.96 3.58
C GLY A 89 -0.79 -18.32 4.43
N ASN A 90 -0.23 -19.50 4.18
CA ASN A 90 0.95 -20.01 4.84
C ASN A 90 2.12 -20.08 3.87
N ALA A 91 3.29 -19.67 4.33
CA ALA A 91 4.53 -19.77 3.58
C ALA A 91 5.67 -20.22 4.49
N THR A 92 6.72 -20.78 3.90
CA THR A 92 7.96 -21.09 4.59
C THR A 92 9.07 -20.26 4.00
N ILE A 93 9.77 -19.52 4.84
CA ILE A 93 11.00 -18.83 4.51
C ILE A 93 12.16 -19.78 4.84
N THR A 94 13.10 -19.95 3.91
CA THR A 94 14.31 -20.76 4.09
C THR A 94 15.54 -19.87 3.90
N ALA A 95 16.45 -19.91 4.88
CA ALA A 95 17.78 -19.34 4.78
C ALA A 95 18.79 -20.48 4.57
N THR A 96 19.60 -20.41 3.53
CA THR A 96 20.57 -21.45 3.16
C THR A 96 21.95 -20.84 3.01
N ALA A 97 22.97 -21.50 3.58
CA ALA A 97 24.39 -21.20 3.36
C ALA A 97 25.13 -22.51 3.13
N GLY A 98 25.62 -22.71 1.92
CA GLY A 98 26.23 -24.00 1.51
C GLY A 98 25.23 -25.15 1.65
N SER A 99 25.54 -26.13 2.51
CA SER A 99 24.66 -27.26 2.84
C SER A 99 23.82 -27.07 4.10
N ALA A 100 24.08 -26.00 4.86
CA ALA A 100 23.32 -25.67 6.07
C ALA A 100 22.09 -24.83 5.74
N SER A 101 20.98 -25.11 6.39
CA SER A 101 19.73 -24.33 6.23
C SER A 101 18.92 -24.27 7.50
N ALA A 102 18.06 -23.23 7.59
CA ALA A 102 17.06 -23.07 8.61
C ALA A 102 15.77 -22.52 8.01
N THR A 103 14.63 -22.84 8.62
CA THR A 103 13.31 -22.45 8.13
C THR A 103 12.53 -21.66 9.16
N CYS A 104 11.70 -20.74 8.68
CA CYS A 104 10.72 -20.02 9.48
C CYS A 104 9.33 -20.20 8.83
N ALA A 105 8.37 -20.70 9.60
CA ALA A 105 6.99 -20.80 9.17
C ALA A 105 6.32 -19.42 9.27
N VAL A 106 5.66 -18.98 8.20
CA VAL A 106 4.94 -17.70 8.21
C VAL A 106 3.47 -17.95 7.96
N THR A 107 2.63 -17.46 8.87
CA THR A 107 1.18 -17.41 8.70
C THR A 107 0.77 -15.98 8.45
N VAL A 108 0.17 -15.71 7.30
CA VAL A 108 -0.41 -14.42 6.97
C VAL A 108 -1.93 -14.52 7.06
N THR A 109 -2.52 -13.71 7.93
CA THR A 109 -3.98 -13.61 8.07
C THR A 109 -4.52 -12.47 7.22
N ALA A 110 -5.71 -12.67 6.64
CA ALA A 110 -6.42 -11.59 5.98
C ALA A 110 -6.79 -10.52 7.00
N VAL A 111 -6.65 -9.26 6.64
CA VAL A 111 -7.23 -8.17 7.40
C VAL A 111 -8.73 -8.17 7.12
N THR A 112 -9.55 -8.46 8.12
CA THR A 112 -11.00 -8.28 7.99
C THR A 112 -11.30 -6.80 8.20
N PRO A 113 -11.74 -6.07 7.18
CA PRO A 113 -12.05 -4.66 7.32
C PRO A 113 -13.14 -4.43 8.37
N THR A 114 -12.90 -3.49 9.27
CA THR A 114 -13.83 -3.13 10.34
C THR A 114 -14.63 -1.91 9.94
N LEU A 115 -15.95 -1.98 10.01
CA LEU A 115 -16.85 -0.86 9.71
C LEU A 115 -16.61 0.28 10.72
N LEU A 116 -16.27 1.47 10.21
CA LEU A 116 -16.10 2.69 11.00
C LEU A 116 -17.30 3.62 10.86
N TYR A 117 -17.90 3.68 9.67
CA TYR A 117 -19.06 4.50 9.37
C TYR A 117 -19.89 3.87 8.26
N GLU A 118 -21.19 3.97 8.39
CA GLU A 118 -22.16 3.63 7.36
C GLU A 118 -23.24 4.72 7.31
N LEU A 119 -23.56 5.15 6.09
CA LEU A 119 -24.67 6.07 5.88
C LEU A 119 -25.97 5.38 6.29
N PRO A 120 -26.75 5.94 7.23
CA PRO A 120 -27.90 5.24 7.81
C PRO A 120 -29.07 5.05 6.83
N ALA A 121 -29.14 5.87 5.79
CA ALA A 121 -30.16 5.80 4.76
C ALA A 121 -29.69 6.53 3.50
N GLU A 122 -30.33 6.22 2.36
CA GLU A 122 -30.16 6.99 1.14
C GLU A 122 -30.38 8.49 1.40
N THR A 123 -29.48 9.32 0.93
CA THR A 123 -29.48 10.75 1.18
C THR A 123 -29.36 11.53 -0.12
N THR A 124 -30.30 12.46 -0.35
CA THR A 124 -30.25 13.39 -1.48
C THR A 124 -29.69 14.73 -1.04
N PHE A 125 -28.71 15.22 -1.77
CA PHE A 125 -28.06 16.52 -1.60
C PHE A 125 -28.56 17.47 -2.70
N THR A 126 -28.82 18.72 -2.35
CA THR A 126 -29.42 19.70 -3.25
C THR A 126 -28.56 20.95 -3.45
N ASN A 127 -27.25 20.81 -3.40
CA ASN A 127 -26.30 21.91 -3.55
C ASN A 127 -26.52 23.08 -2.54
N THR A 128 -26.87 22.74 -1.31
CA THR A 128 -27.11 23.69 -0.23
C THR A 128 -26.29 23.36 1.02
N THR A 129 -26.21 24.29 1.96
CA THR A 129 -25.46 24.16 3.21
C THR A 129 -26.01 23.10 4.17
N ASP A 130 -27.24 22.67 4.00
CA ASP A 130 -28.02 21.98 5.04
C ASP A 130 -27.80 20.44 5.03
N GLY A 131 -26.99 19.93 4.11
CA GLY A 131 -26.83 18.49 3.90
C GLY A 131 -25.46 17.92 4.25
N ILE A 132 -24.51 18.70 4.80
CA ILE A 132 -23.18 18.17 5.09
C ILE A 132 -23.23 17.22 6.30
N ILE A 133 -22.69 16.03 6.09
CA ILE A 133 -22.61 14.98 7.11
C ILE A 133 -21.17 14.88 7.60
N ASP A 134 -20.96 15.08 8.89
CA ASP A 134 -19.70 14.75 9.55
C ASP A 134 -19.75 13.28 10.01
N THR A 135 -18.90 12.44 9.40
CA THR A 135 -18.88 11.02 9.73
C THR A 135 -18.22 10.73 11.08
N GLY A 136 -17.49 11.69 11.66
CA GLY A 136 -16.65 11.49 12.85
C GLY A 136 -15.40 10.65 12.57
N VAL A 137 -15.24 10.07 11.37
CA VAL A 137 -14.10 9.23 11.01
C VAL A 137 -12.91 10.10 10.62
N ARG A 138 -11.79 9.92 11.27
CA ARG A 138 -10.54 10.62 10.99
C ARG A 138 -9.57 9.66 10.31
N LEU A 139 -9.38 9.82 9.00
CA LEU A 139 -8.61 8.86 8.20
C LEU A 139 -7.09 8.95 8.42
N PHE A 140 -6.55 10.12 8.75
CA PHE A 140 -5.11 10.37 8.71
C PHE A 140 -4.54 10.85 10.06
N GLN A 141 -5.05 10.29 11.16
CA GLN A 141 -4.60 10.68 12.49
C GLN A 141 -3.18 10.27 12.82
N ASP A 142 -2.78 9.11 12.36
CA ASP A 142 -1.46 8.55 12.64
C ASP A 142 -0.72 8.23 11.35
N VAL A 143 0.17 9.13 10.99
CA VAL A 143 1.01 9.00 9.79
C VAL A 143 2.14 7.97 10.00
N SER A 144 2.43 7.58 11.23
CA SER A 144 3.51 6.66 11.53
C SER A 144 3.11 5.20 11.28
N THR A 145 1.87 4.84 11.58
CA THR A 145 1.32 3.49 11.40
C THR A 145 0.71 3.26 10.03
N LYS A 146 0.46 4.35 9.27
CA LYS A 146 -0.08 4.28 7.91
C LYS A 146 -1.29 3.35 7.79
N PRO A 147 -2.35 3.58 8.55
CA PRO A 147 -3.49 2.69 8.59
C PRO A 147 -4.17 2.59 7.22
N ALA A 148 -4.59 1.37 6.86
CA ALA A 148 -5.35 1.14 5.65
C ALA A 148 -6.83 1.46 5.86
N TYR A 149 -7.49 1.93 4.79
CA TYR A 149 -8.92 2.21 4.76
C TYR A 149 -9.55 1.80 3.43
N THR A 150 -10.82 1.47 3.48
CA THR A 150 -11.67 1.27 2.30
C THR A 150 -12.88 2.18 2.40
N ILE A 151 -13.16 2.93 1.34
CA ILE A 151 -14.36 3.77 1.20
C ILE A 151 -15.18 3.20 0.05
N LEU A 152 -16.37 2.74 0.37
CA LEU A 152 -17.34 2.21 -0.58
C LEU A 152 -18.46 3.22 -0.75
N PHE A 153 -18.80 3.57 -1.97
CA PHE A 153 -19.90 4.51 -2.22
C PHE A 153 -20.65 4.21 -3.51
N ASP A 154 -21.93 4.44 -3.45
CA ASP A 154 -22.90 4.26 -4.51
C ASP A 154 -23.66 5.57 -4.68
N VAL A 155 -23.52 6.23 -5.82
CA VAL A 155 -23.96 7.61 -6.00
C VAL A 155 -24.56 7.85 -7.38
N THR A 156 -25.62 8.67 -7.42
CA THR A 156 -26.15 9.28 -8.65
C THR A 156 -25.95 10.78 -8.58
N CYS A 157 -25.16 11.36 -9.49
CA CYS A 157 -25.06 12.80 -9.59
C CYS A 157 -26.27 13.39 -10.30
N SER A 158 -26.71 14.54 -9.84
CA SER A 158 -27.80 15.29 -10.48
C SER A 158 -27.50 15.60 -11.94
N GLN A 159 -28.52 15.56 -12.79
CA GLN A 159 -28.42 16.02 -14.18
C GLN A 159 -28.12 17.53 -14.28
N ASN A 160 -28.46 18.28 -13.23
CA ASN A 160 -28.25 19.72 -13.16
C ASN A 160 -26.88 20.10 -12.58
N LEU A 161 -26.08 19.11 -12.21
CA LEU A 161 -24.73 19.35 -11.69
C LEU A 161 -23.89 20.10 -12.73
N THR A 162 -23.54 21.33 -12.43
CA THR A 162 -22.72 22.19 -13.26
C THR A 162 -21.50 22.65 -12.47
N PRO A 163 -20.42 21.84 -12.44
CA PRO A 163 -19.17 22.32 -11.88
C PRO A 163 -18.71 23.53 -12.69
N ASN A 164 -18.43 24.63 -12.04
CA ASN A 164 -17.84 25.79 -12.69
C ASN A 164 -16.31 25.77 -12.53
N PRO A 165 -15.55 25.19 -13.48
CA PRO A 165 -14.10 25.09 -13.36
C PRO A 165 -13.42 26.46 -13.38
N SER A 166 -14.05 27.48 -14.00
CA SER A 166 -13.50 28.85 -14.06
C SER A 166 -13.58 29.58 -12.71
N ALA A 167 -14.52 29.20 -11.86
CA ALA A 167 -14.65 29.72 -10.49
C ALA A 167 -13.93 28.83 -9.45
N GLY A 168 -13.28 27.74 -9.87
CA GLY A 168 -12.74 26.74 -8.95
C GLY A 168 -13.81 25.98 -8.18
N GLU A 169 -15.05 26.04 -8.64
CA GLU A 169 -16.20 25.37 -8.03
C GLU A 169 -16.25 23.92 -8.52
N THR A 170 -15.90 23.03 -7.64
CA THR A 170 -16.06 21.58 -7.80
C THR A 170 -17.14 21.12 -6.84
N CYS A 171 -18.02 20.23 -7.29
CA CYS A 171 -19.06 19.68 -6.42
C CYS A 171 -18.44 18.51 -5.63
N VAL A 172 -18.19 18.73 -4.35
CA VAL A 172 -17.48 17.77 -3.50
C VAL A 172 -18.47 16.79 -2.88
N LEU A 173 -18.30 15.50 -3.20
CA LEU A 173 -19.08 14.43 -2.56
C LEU A 173 -18.55 14.13 -1.16
N PHE A 174 -17.24 13.99 -1.01
CA PHE A 174 -16.61 13.79 0.30
C PHE A 174 -15.22 14.40 0.34
N HIS A 175 -14.77 14.77 1.53
CA HIS A 175 -13.40 15.25 1.74
C HIS A 175 -12.92 15.03 3.17
N CYS A 176 -11.59 14.90 3.29
CA CYS A 176 -10.85 14.92 4.54
C CYS A 176 -9.56 15.73 4.30
N LEU A 177 -9.58 17.03 4.58
CA LEU A 177 -8.52 17.96 4.24
C LEU A 177 -8.04 18.75 5.47
N GLU A 178 -6.74 19.09 5.49
CA GLU A 178 -6.22 20.15 6.35
C GLU A 178 -6.28 21.53 5.68
N GLU A 179 -6.31 22.59 6.50
CA GLU A 179 -6.48 23.97 6.06
C GLU A 179 -5.32 24.57 5.29
N SER A 180 -4.10 24.03 5.44
CA SER A 180 -2.89 24.59 4.83
C SER A 180 -2.62 24.00 3.45
N SER A 181 -3.12 24.70 2.44
CA SER A 181 -2.82 24.63 0.98
C SER A 181 -1.64 23.76 0.50
N PRO A 182 -1.66 23.27 -0.76
CA PRO A 182 -2.77 23.03 -1.66
C PRO A 182 -3.21 21.55 -1.64
N TRP A 183 -4.35 21.28 -1.09
CA TRP A 183 -5.03 19.98 -1.15
C TRP A 183 -4.35 18.79 -0.43
N PRO A 184 -3.82 18.93 0.81
CA PRO A 184 -3.41 17.75 1.55
C PRO A 184 -4.66 16.99 2.02
N GLY A 185 -4.76 15.72 1.65
CA GLY A 185 -5.84 14.84 2.07
C GLY A 185 -6.57 14.17 0.90
N LEU A 186 -7.80 13.76 1.15
CA LEU A 186 -8.66 13.02 0.24
C LEU A 186 -9.86 13.85 -0.17
N VAL A 187 -10.10 13.97 -1.47
CA VAL A 187 -11.31 14.61 -2.02
C VAL A 187 -11.88 13.76 -3.13
N GLY A 188 -13.16 13.43 -3.02
CA GLY A 188 -13.97 12.90 -4.11
C GLY A 188 -14.91 13.98 -4.62
N HIS A 189 -14.80 14.36 -5.90
CA HIS A 189 -15.58 15.46 -6.46
C HIS A 189 -15.92 15.26 -7.92
N ALA A 190 -17.00 15.90 -8.35
CA ALA A 190 -17.33 16.03 -9.76
C ALA A 190 -16.63 17.26 -10.37
N ALA A 191 -16.05 17.12 -11.53
CA ALA A 191 -15.28 18.17 -12.22
C ALA A 191 -15.47 18.12 -13.74
N GLY A 192 -15.25 19.28 -14.40
CA GLY A 192 -15.27 19.41 -15.85
C GLY A 192 -16.66 19.58 -16.46
N THR A 193 -16.70 19.96 -17.74
CA THR A 193 -17.95 20.24 -18.47
C THR A 193 -18.80 18.98 -18.70
N ASP A 194 -18.13 17.84 -18.87
CA ASP A 194 -18.78 16.53 -19.07
C ASP A 194 -18.98 15.78 -17.76
N VAL A 195 -18.73 16.46 -16.65
CA VAL A 195 -18.86 15.95 -15.28
C VAL A 195 -18.17 14.61 -15.11
N SER A 196 -16.85 14.62 -15.06
CA SER A 196 -16.07 13.49 -14.59
C SER A 196 -15.98 13.49 -13.08
N PHE A 197 -16.04 12.32 -12.47
CA PHE A 197 -15.75 12.18 -11.05
C PHE A 197 -14.23 12.04 -10.86
N GLN A 198 -13.67 12.76 -9.92
CA GLN A 198 -12.26 12.75 -9.64
C GLN A 198 -12.02 12.41 -8.18
N ILE A 199 -11.04 11.54 -7.95
CA ILE A 199 -10.44 11.33 -6.64
C ILE A 199 -9.10 12.06 -6.65
N ASN A 200 -8.98 13.06 -5.80
CA ASN A 200 -7.72 13.76 -5.57
C ASN A 200 -7.16 13.32 -4.23
N MET A 201 -5.90 12.95 -4.25
CA MET A 201 -5.19 12.61 -3.05
C MET A 201 -3.83 13.27 -3.07
N TYR A 202 -3.65 14.24 -2.18
CA TYR A 202 -2.48 15.12 -2.16
C TYR A 202 -2.20 15.74 -3.55
N SER A 203 -1.06 15.43 -4.16
CA SER A 203 -0.68 15.89 -5.50
C SER A 203 -1.09 14.94 -6.63
N SER A 204 -1.76 13.84 -6.29
CA SER A 204 -2.19 12.83 -7.27
C SER A 204 -3.69 12.88 -7.48
N SER A 205 -4.13 12.79 -8.73
CA SER A 205 -5.54 12.71 -9.09
C SER A 205 -5.79 11.55 -10.02
N LYS A 206 -6.94 10.91 -9.87
CA LYS A 206 -7.49 9.97 -10.84
C LYS A 206 -8.85 10.44 -11.25
N THR A 207 -9.05 10.55 -12.56
CA THR A 207 -10.35 10.88 -13.14
C THR A 207 -11.04 9.58 -13.53
N ILE A 208 -12.26 9.41 -13.04
CA ILE A 208 -13.15 8.34 -13.44
C ILE A 208 -14.02 8.89 -14.57
N THR A 209 -13.70 8.55 -15.80
CA THR A 209 -14.45 8.97 -17.00
C THR A 209 -14.99 7.76 -17.76
N PRO A 210 -16.13 7.91 -18.47
CA PRO A 210 -17.03 9.06 -18.51
C PRO A 210 -17.96 9.04 -17.32
N PHE A 211 -18.02 10.14 -16.63
CA PHE A 211 -18.96 10.30 -15.55
C PHE A 211 -20.22 10.98 -16.04
N CYS A 212 -21.16 10.88 -15.47
CA CYS A 212 -22.45 10.36 -15.27
C CYS A 212 -23.45 11.38 -14.74
N LYS A 213 -23.70 12.53 -15.40
CA LYS A 213 -24.95 13.28 -15.12
C LYS A 213 -26.15 12.33 -15.16
N GLY A 214 -26.85 12.22 -14.04
CA GLY A 214 -28.04 11.41 -13.91
C GLY A 214 -27.84 9.90 -14.01
N LYS A 215 -26.59 9.40 -13.88
CA LYS A 215 -26.30 7.96 -13.85
C LYS A 215 -25.78 7.55 -12.49
N ARG A 216 -26.21 6.39 -12.03
CA ARG A 216 -25.70 5.75 -10.83
C ARG A 216 -24.37 5.12 -11.10
N ILE A 217 -23.45 5.26 -10.15
CA ILE A 217 -22.15 4.57 -10.16
C ILE A 217 -21.84 4.01 -8.78
N ARG A 218 -21.18 2.88 -8.76
CA ARG A 218 -20.63 2.26 -7.55
C ARG A 218 -19.11 2.31 -7.62
N CYS A 219 -18.49 2.71 -6.54
CA CYS A 219 -17.04 2.85 -6.45
C CYS A 219 -16.52 2.30 -5.12
N ALA A 220 -15.35 1.67 -5.19
CA ALA A 220 -14.55 1.28 -4.05
C ALA A 220 -13.21 2.01 -4.14
N LEU A 221 -12.87 2.81 -3.13
CA LEU A 221 -11.58 3.47 -2.97
C LEU A 221 -10.83 2.82 -1.82
N VAL A 222 -9.62 2.37 -2.07
CA VAL A 222 -8.77 1.72 -1.07
C VAL A 222 -7.50 2.53 -0.87
N LEU A 223 -7.15 2.71 0.38
CA LEU A 223 -5.90 3.27 0.89
C LEU A 223 -5.21 2.15 1.65
N ASP A 224 -4.13 1.58 1.10
CA ASP A 224 -3.45 0.43 1.73
C ASP A 224 -2.31 0.83 2.69
N GLY A 225 -2.20 2.14 2.95
CA GLY A 225 -1.14 2.72 3.78
C GLY A 225 0.08 3.18 2.97
N GLU A 226 0.30 2.67 1.78
CA GLU A 226 1.38 3.09 0.87
C GLU A 226 0.87 3.59 -0.48
N ASN A 227 -0.20 2.99 -0.96
CA ASN A 227 -0.81 3.30 -2.24
C ASN A 227 -2.30 3.54 -2.08
N TRP A 228 -2.89 4.05 -3.12
CA TRP A 228 -4.33 4.07 -3.26
C TRP A 228 -4.75 3.51 -4.60
N TYR A 229 -5.91 2.88 -4.64
CA TYR A 229 -6.51 2.36 -5.85
C TYR A 229 -8.03 2.42 -5.74
N PHE A 230 -8.72 2.34 -6.88
CA PHE A 230 -10.16 2.27 -6.87
C PHE A 230 -10.70 1.33 -7.94
N ALA A 231 -11.89 0.81 -7.72
CA ALA A 231 -12.70 0.10 -8.69
C ALA A 231 -14.02 0.83 -8.88
N SER A 232 -14.64 0.67 -10.05
CA SER A 232 -15.94 1.21 -10.36
C SER A 232 -16.70 0.22 -11.24
N ASP A 233 -18.02 0.17 -11.13
CA ASP A 233 -18.91 -0.61 -12.00
C ASP A 233 -18.80 -0.18 -13.48
N ARG A 234 -18.29 1.00 -13.76
CA ARG A 234 -17.99 1.49 -15.10
C ARG A 234 -16.68 0.94 -15.67
N TYR A 235 -15.73 0.64 -14.79
CA TYR A 235 -14.39 0.15 -15.15
C TYR A 235 -13.95 -0.93 -14.18
N PRO A 236 -14.63 -2.10 -14.17
CA PRO A 236 -14.36 -3.14 -13.18
C PRO A 236 -12.99 -3.81 -13.36
N THR A 237 -12.32 -3.57 -14.49
CA THR A 237 -11.02 -4.17 -14.82
C THR A 237 -9.87 -3.17 -14.89
N GLU A 238 -10.13 -1.87 -14.75
CA GLU A 238 -9.06 -0.89 -14.76
C GLU A 238 -8.31 -0.91 -13.44
N THR A 239 -7.13 -1.53 -13.50
CA THR A 239 -6.17 -1.67 -12.41
C THR A 239 -5.05 -0.65 -12.52
N ASP A 240 -5.33 0.63 -12.65
CA ASP A 240 -4.27 1.64 -12.59
C ASP A 240 -4.10 2.13 -11.13
N TYR A 241 -3.39 1.32 -10.32
CA TYR A 241 -3.42 1.41 -8.86
C TYR A 241 -2.12 1.81 -8.23
N ASN A 242 -1.06 1.77 -8.98
CA ASN A 242 0.24 2.15 -8.48
C ASN A 242 0.45 3.65 -8.67
N LYS A 243 -0.23 4.45 -7.86
CA LYS A 243 0.27 5.80 -7.63
C LYS A 243 1.31 5.71 -6.52
N PRO A 244 2.58 6.00 -6.83
CA PRO A 244 3.62 5.90 -5.85
C PRO A 244 3.33 6.85 -4.69
N SER A 245 3.32 6.28 -3.51
CA SER A 245 3.53 7.02 -2.27
C SER A 245 2.48 8.06 -1.89
N LEU A 246 1.36 7.60 -1.37
CA LEU A 246 0.57 8.41 -0.42
C LEU A 246 1.45 9.02 0.67
N ILE A 247 2.46 8.32 1.08
CA ILE A 247 3.31 8.57 2.22
C ILE A 247 4.23 9.78 2.05
N GLY A 248 4.65 10.10 0.85
CA GLY A 248 5.36 11.34 0.59
C GLY A 248 4.53 12.59 0.90
N GLY A 249 3.20 12.44 0.98
CA GLY A 249 2.23 13.48 1.30
C GLY A 249 1.72 13.48 2.76
N TYR A 250 1.82 12.38 3.50
CA TYR A 250 1.42 12.30 4.91
C TYR A 250 2.41 12.98 5.86
N LYS A 251 2.70 14.24 5.61
CA LYS A 251 3.64 14.99 6.46
C LYS A 251 3.02 15.50 7.75
N THR A 252 1.71 15.61 7.78
CA THR A 252 0.94 16.12 8.93
C THR A 252 -0.29 15.28 9.16
N ALA A 253 -0.59 14.98 10.41
CA ALA A 253 -1.84 14.33 10.78
C ALA A 253 -3.02 15.26 10.47
N VAL A 254 -4.00 14.78 9.70
CA VAL A 254 -5.25 15.51 9.46
C VAL A 254 -6.16 15.35 10.67
N ALA A 255 -6.37 16.43 11.41
CA ALA A 255 -7.20 16.41 12.62
C ALA A 255 -8.71 16.36 12.31
N LYS A 256 -9.12 16.70 11.06
CA LYS A 256 -10.51 16.77 10.66
C LYS A 256 -11.10 15.41 10.29
N SER A 257 -12.37 15.24 10.60
CA SER A 257 -13.14 14.08 10.16
C SER A 257 -13.45 14.12 8.67
N LEU A 258 -13.79 12.96 8.11
CA LEU A 258 -14.32 12.84 6.76
C LEU A 258 -15.72 13.44 6.70
N LEU A 259 -15.92 14.42 5.83
CA LEU A 259 -17.19 15.05 5.57
C LEU A 259 -17.77 14.55 4.25
N ILE A 260 -19.10 14.47 4.17
CA ILE A 260 -19.87 14.07 2.98
C ILE A 260 -20.80 15.21 2.60
N GLY A 261 -21.00 15.45 1.31
CA GLY A 261 -21.98 16.40 0.75
C GLY A 261 -21.46 17.80 0.55
N GLY A 262 -20.20 18.08 0.87
CA GLY A 262 -19.64 19.41 0.67
C GLY A 262 -18.22 19.55 1.21
N TYR A 263 -17.73 20.76 1.20
CA TYR A 263 -16.37 21.13 1.61
C TYR A 263 -16.42 22.14 2.76
N GLN A 264 -15.60 21.96 3.78
CA GLN A 264 -15.39 22.94 4.84
C GLN A 264 -14.15 23.79 4.53
N LYS A 265 -14.33 25.11 4.49
CA LYS A 265 -13.24 26.07 4.31
C LYS A 265 -12.47 26.30 5.60
N SER A 266 -11.33 26.99 5.49
CA SER A 266 -10.47 27.35 6.62
C SER A 266 -11.16 28.23 7.66
N ASP A 267 -12.10 29.06 7.24
CA ASP A 267 -12.90 29.92 8.12
C ASP A 267 -14.05 29.17 8.84
N GLY A 268 -14.16 27.85 8.63
CA GLY A 268 -15.21 27.02 9.19
C GLY A 268 -16.50 27.03 8.39
N THR A 269 -16.63 27.90 7.36
CA THR A 269 -17.81 27.91 6.49
C THR A 269 -17.77 26.75 5.51
N HIS A 270 -18.94 26.37 5.00
CA HIS A 270 -19.08 25.29 4.03
C HIS A 270 -19.24 25.84 2.61
N GLY A 271 -18.89 25.05 1.63
CA GLY A 271 -19.05 25.38 0.21
C GLY A 271 -18.84 24.18 -0.69
N ARG A 272 -18.95 24.39 -2.01
CA ARG A 272 -18.74 23.32 -3.01
C ARG A 272 -19.63 22.10 -2.78
N PHE A 273 -20.90 22.38 -2.52
CA PHE A 273 -21.88 21.36 -2.14
C PHE A 273 -22.10 20.36 -3.27
N PHE A 274 -22.35 19.12 -2.87
CA PHE A 274 -22.75 18.07 -3.79
C PHE A 274 -24.23 18.25 -4.18
N ASP A 275 -24.57 17.84 -5.41
CA ASP A 275 -25.93 17.76 -5.92
C ASP A 275 -26.13 16.36 -6.52
N GLY A 276 -27.00 15.57 -5.90
CA GLY A 276 -27.23 14.19 -6.28
C GLY A 276 -27.68 13.32 -5.12
N THR A 277 -27.83 12.04 -5.37
CA THR A 277 -28.26 11.05 -4.37
C THR A 277 -27.12 10.10 -4.04
N LEU A 278 -26.81 9.99 -2.78
CA LEU A 278 -25.90 8.99 -2.23
C LEU A 278 -26.72 7.81 -1.71
N HIS A 279 -26.69 6.71 -2.44
CA HIS A 279 -27.47 5.51 -2.13
C HIS A 279 -26.85 4.72 -0.97
N SER A 280 -25.53 4.64 -0.94
CA SER A 280 -24.78 4.10 0.19
C SER A 280 -23.41 4.75 0.32
N PHE A 281 -22.89 4.78 1.54
CA PHE A 281 -21.53 5.21 1.82
C PHE A 281 -21.00 4.47 3.05
N LYS A 282 -19.91 3.77 2.91
CA LYS A 282 -19.27 3.01 4.01
C LYS A 282 -17.80 3.37 4.10
N VAL A 283 -17.30 3.50 5.31
CA VAL A 283 -15.88 3.65 5.61
C VAL A 283 -15.45 2.48 6.49
N LEU A 284 -14.46 1.74 6.04
CA LEU A 284 -13.92 0.60 6.76
C LEU A 284 -12.45 0.86 7.07
N ARG A 285 -11.99 0.39 8.22
CA ARG A 285 -10.57 0.26 8.53
C ARG A 285 -10.10 -1.07 7.99
N GLY A 286 -9.06 -1.05 7.17
CA GLY A 286 -8.54 -2.18 6.43
C GLY A 286 -8.64 -1.96 4.92
N ALA A 287 -7.76 -2.61 4.17
CA ALA A 287 -7.75 -2.55 2.72
C ALA A 287 -8.51 -3.73 2.14
N TYR A 288 -9.51 -3.47 1.32
CA TYR A 288 -10.08 -4.49 0.43
C TYR A 288 -9.04 -4.91 -0.60
N THR A 289 -9.02 -6.17 -0.91
CA THR A 289 -8.34 -6.66 -2.12
C THR A 289 -9.08 -6.16 -3.36
N MET A 290 -8.41 -6.21 -4.51
CA MET A 290 -9.07 -5.87 -5.77
C MET A 290 -10.27 -6.77 -6.08
N ALA A 291 -10.18 -8.05 -5.75
CA ALA A 291 -11.30 -8.98 -5.94
C ALA A 291 -12.53 -8.58 -5.11
N GLU A 292 -12.34 -8.21 -3.85
CA GLU A 292 -13.42 -7.70 -2.99
C GLU A 292 -14.00 -6.39 -3.49
N CYS A 293 -13.15 -5.48 -4.02
CA CYS A 293 -13.63 -4.25 -4.65
C CYS A 293 -14.48 -4.54 -5.88
N GLN A 294 -14.02 -5.44 -6.76
CA GLN A 294 -14.75 -5.83 -7.96
C GLN A 294 -16.05 -6.54 -7.63
N GLU A 295 -16.05 -7.40 -6.62
CA GLU A 295 -17.25 -8.04 -6.12
C GLU A 295 -18.27 -6.99 -5.65
N TRP A 296 -17.82 -6.04 -4.83
CA TRP A 296 -18.70 -5.00 -4.31
C TRP A 296 -19.29 -4.10 -5.41
N VAL A 297 -18.48 -3.66 -6.39
CA VAL A 297 -18.99 -2.76 -7.46
C VAL A 297 -19.91 -3.47 -8.45
N ASN A 298 -19.79 -4.77 -8.61
CA ASN A 298 -20.59 -5.57 -9.55
C ASN A 298 -21.85 -6.17 -8.93
N ASN A 299 -21.92 -6.32 -7.60
CA ASN A 299 -23.09 -6.86 -6.93
C ASN A 299 -24.12 -5.75 -6.72
N GLU A 300 -25.26 -5.86 -7.38
CA GLU A 300 -26.46 -5.08 -7.06
C GLU A 300 -27.08 -5.66 -5.77
N GLU A 301 -27.09 -4.88 -4.68
CA GLU A 301 -27.94 -5.14 -3.52
C GLU A 301 -29.31 -4.50 -3.73
#